data_081f2de71b68861511d734028e7ff4bc
#
_entry.id   081f2de71b68861511d734028e7ff4bc
#
_cell.length_a   1.000
_cell.length_b   1.000
_cell.length_c   1.000
_cell.angle_alpha   90.00
_cell.angle_beta   90.00
_cell.angle_gamma   90.00
#
_symmetry.space_group_name_H-M   'P 1'
#
loop_
_entity.id
_entity.type
_entity.pdbx_description
1 polymer ?
#
loop_
_entity_poly.entity_id
_entity_poly.type
_entity_poly.pdbx_seq_one_letter_code
_entity_poly.pdbx_strand_id
1 'polypeptide(L)'
;MKHTLALFLKTGCVVCIFLLLCLAAVHHFKPALSSLPVFSRFERKLPIYCVDTDKPQVAISFDAAWGNEDTETLLSILDKYNVKTTFFMTGGWIESYPEDVKKIAASGHDLGNHSENHKQMSQLSSDECLAEIQKPHDKVKELTGTEMTLFRPPYGDYNNTLIESANALGYYVVQWSVDSLDWKDYGADSIVDTI
;
A
#
# COMPACT_ATOMS: atom_id res chain seq x y z
N MET A 1 -65.55 -6.52 -44.77
CA MET A 1 -65.53 -6.96 -43.39
C MET A 1 -64.79 -8.28 -43.15
N LYS A 2 -64.98 -9.35 -43.91
CA LYS A 2 -64.29 -10.66 -43.65
C LYS A 2 -62.77 -10.61 -43.91
N HIS A 3 -62.25 -9.82 -44.85
CA HIS A 3 -60.81 -9.71 -45.07
C HIS A 3 -60.04 -8.93 -44.04
N THR A 4 -60.62 -7.89 -43.46
CA THR A 4 -60.03 -7.11 -42.41
C THR A 4 -59.92 -7.91 -41.09
N LEU A 5 -60.95 -8.71 -40.74
CA LEU A 5 -60.94 -9.56 -39.57
C LEU A 5 -59.89 -10.67 -39.65
N ALA A 6 -59.73 -11.28 -40.83
CA ALA A 6 -58.70 -12.30 -41.08
C ALA A 6 -57.28 -11.74 -40.97
N LEU A 7 -57.06 -10.48 -41.36
CA LEU A 7 -55.78 -9.80 -41.26
C LEU A 7 -55.44 -9.51 -39.78
N PHE A 8 -56.40 -9.03 -39.02
CA PHE A 8 -56.22 -8.79 -37.56
C PHE A 8 -55.93 -10.07 -36.80
N LEU A 9 -56.58 -11.19 -37.15
CA LEU A 9 -56.30 -12.49 -36.51
C LEU A 9 -54.88 -12.98 -36.85
N LYS A 10 -54.44 -12.83 -38.08
CA LYS A 10 -53.07 -13.24 -38.48
C LYS A 10 -51.98 -12.39 -37.81
N THR A 11 -52.21 -11.07 -37.72
CA THR A 11 -51.23 -10.16 -37.07
C THR A 11 -51.19 -10.47 -35.56
N GLY A 12 -52.32 -10.71 -34.90
CA GLY A 12 -52.36 -11.10 -33.49
C GLY A 12 -51.64 -12.43 -33.21
N CYS A 13 -51.80 -13.42 -34.09
CA CYS A 13 -51.08 -14.70 -33.95
C CYS A 13 -49.58 -14.56 -34.10
N VAL A 14 -49.08 -13.74 -35.02
CA VAL A 14 -47.64 -13.48 -35.20
C VAL A 14 -47.06 -12.78 -33.98
N VAL A 15 -47.74 -11.80 -33.41
CA VAL A 15 -47.29 -11.11 -32.20
C VAL A 15 -47.25 -12.06 -31.02
N CYS A 16 -48.25 -12.94 -30.82
CA CYS A 16 -48.23 -13.94 -29.77
C CYS A 16 -47.07 -14.94 -29.90
N ILE A 17 -46.80 -15.42 -31.12
CA ILE A 17 -45.69 -16.33 -31.38
C ILE A 17 -44.37 -15.64 -31.08
N PHE A 18 -44.19 -14.38 -31.49
CA PHE A 18 -42.98 -13.61 -31.17
C PHE A 18 -42.76 -13.42 -29.67
N LEU A 19 -43.81 -13.10 -28.93
CA LEU A 19 -43.75 -12.98 -27.47
C LEU A 19 -43.37 -14.30 -26.80
N LEU A 20 -43.92 -15.42 -27.25
CA LEU A 20 -43.59 -16.75 -26.73
C LEU A 20 -42.13 -17.13 -27.02
N LEU A 21 -41.62 -16.79 -28.20
CA LEU A 21 -40.21 -17.00 -28.56
C LEU A 21 -39.27 -16.13 -27.71
N CYS A 22 -39.64 -14.88 -27.44
CA CYS A 22 -38.89 -14.01 -26.54
C CYS A 22 -38.86 -14.55 -25.09
N LEU A 23 -40.01 -15.04 -24.57
CA LEU A 23 -40.10 -15.65 -23.25
C LEU A 23 -39.26 -16.94 -23.17
N ALA A 24 -39.31 -17.78 -24.21
CA ALA A 24 -38.50 -19.00 -24.28
C ALA A 24 -36.98 -18.65 -24.33
N ALA A 25 -36.60 -17.65 -25.12
CA ALA A 25 -35.23 -17.17 -25.17
C ALA A 25 -34.75 -16.67 -23.82
N VAL A 26 -35.53 -15.82 -23.11
CA VAL A 26 -35.22 -15.35 -21.76
C VAL A 26 -35.06 -16.51 -20.78
N HIS A 27 -35.94 -17.52 -20.88
CA HIS A 27 -35.88 -18.69 -19.99
C HIS A 27 -34.62 -19.53 -20.24
N HIS A 28 -34.23 -19.73 -21.49
CA HIS A 28 -33.03 -20.50 -21.85
C HIS A 28 -31.73 -19.73 -21.61
N PHE A 29 -31.72 -18.39 -21.73
CA PHE A 29 -30.52 -17.57 -21.50
C PHE A 29 -30.31 -17.17 -20.04
N LYS A 30 -31.34 -17.30 -19.15
CA LYS A 30 -31.18 -17.03 -17.71
C LYS A 30 -30.00 -17.77 -17.04
N PRO A 31 -29.78 -19.06 -17.24
CA PRO A 31 -28.65 -19.76 -16.65
C PRO A 31 -27.30 -19.32 -17.24
N ALA A 32 -27.26 -18.87 -18.51
CA ALA A 32 -26.04 -18.36 -19.11
C ALA A 32 -25.66 -16.95 -18.60
N LEU A 33 -26.65 -16.10 -18.27
CA LEU A 33 -26.40 -14.81 -17.64
C LEU A 33 -25.94 -14.93 -16.18
N SER A 34 -26.40 -15.94 -15.44
CA SER A 34 -25.99 -16.18 -14.06
C SER A 34 -24.57 -16.76 -13.94
N SER A 35 -23.99 -17.23 -15.04
CA SER A 35 -22.60 -17.71 -15.11
C SER A 35 -21.60 -16.67 -15.65
N LEU A 36 -22.06 -15.45 -15.97
CA LEU A 36 -21.13 -14.38 -16.26
C LEU A 36 -20.31 -14.11 -15.01
N PRO A 37 -18.97 -14.15 -15.08
CA PRO A 37 -18.17 -13.82 -13.92
C PRO A 37 -18.58 -12.40 -13.49
N VAL A 38 -19.13 -12.27 -12.30
CA VAL A 38 -19.24 -10.99 -11.63
C VAL A 38 -17.82 -10.45 -11.64
N PHE A 39 -17.57 -9.34 -12.35
CA PHE A 39 -16.29 -8.66 -12.28
C PHE A 39 -16.02 -8.46 -10.80
N SER A 40 -15.11 -9.27 -10.25
CA SER A 40 -14.60 -9.05 -8.91
C SER A 40 -14.09 -7.60 -8.92
N ARG A 41 -14.79 -6.74 -8.22
CA ARG A 41 -14.36 -5.37 -8.02
C ARG A 41 -13.00 -5.49 -7.36
N PHE A 42 -11.94 -5.26 -8.09
CA PHE A 42 -10.60 -5.19 -7.54
C PHE A 42 -10.61 -4.09 -6.48
N GLU A 43 -10.80 -4.46 -5.25
CA GLU A 43 -10.74 -3.52 -4.14
C GLU A 43 -9.28 -3.11 -3.97
N ARG A 44 -9.02 -1.82 -4.18
CA ARG A 44 -7.68 -1.28 -3.98
C ARG A 44 -7.38 -1.28 -2.49
N LYS A 45 -6.37 -2.03 -2.09
CA LYS A 45 -5.83 -1.99 -0.73
C LYS A 45 -5.01 -0.72 -0.55
N LEU A 46 -5.16 -0.10 0.60
CA LEU A 46 -4.48 1.16 0.92
C LEU A 46 -3.54 0.94 2.10
N PRO A 47 -2.37 1.57 2.08
CA PRO A 47 -1.50 1.68 3.23
C PRO A 47 -2.09 2.68 4.25
N ILE A 48 -1.50 2.75 5.43
CA ILE A 48 -1.87 3.68 6.48
C ILE A 48 -1.19 5.02 6.19
N TYR A 49 -1.99 6.08 5.98
CA TYR A 49 -1.50 7.45 5.79
C TYR A 49 -1.51 8.27 7.09
N CYS A 50 -2.49 8.01 7.93
CA CYS A 50 -2.66 8.67 9.21
C CYS A 50 -3.45 7.76 10.16
N VAL A 51 -3.40 8.08 11.45
CA VAL A 51 -4.20 7.43 12.49
C VAL A 51 -5.34 8.35 12.86
N ASP A 52 -6.57 7.83 12.88
CA ASP A 52 -7.75 8.56 13.34
C ASP A 52 -7.67 8.70 14.87
N THR A 53 -7.53 9.95 15.33
CA THR A 53 -7.40 10.25 16.76
C THR A 53 -7.87 11.66 17.07
N ASP A 54 -8.57 11.84 18.18
CA ASP A 54 -8.96 13.14 18.72
C ASP A 54 -7.80 13.86 19.46
N LYS A 55 -6.65 13.20 19.62
CA LYS A 55 -5.50 13.79 20.31
C LYS A 55 -4.68 14.64 19.35
N PRO A 56 -4.24 15.85 19.75
CA PRO A 56 -3.36 16.69 18.95
C PRO A 56 -1.94 16.10 18.94
N GLN A 57 -1.73 15.08 18.13
CA GLN A 57 -0.47 14.34 18.03
C GLN A 57 -0.03 14.25 16.58
N VAL A 58 1.27 14.29 16.36
CA VAL A 58 1.93 14.02 15.08
C VAL A 58 2.90 12.87 15.25
N ALA A 59 3.11 12.10 14.18
CA ALA A 59 4.15 11.10 14.10
C ALA A 59 5.24 11.60 13.14
N ILE A 60 6.48 11.68 13.62
CA ILE A 60 7.64 12.02 12.81
C ILE A 60 8.35 10.73 12.43
N SER A 61 8.86 10.64 11.22
CA SER A 61 9.63 9.49 10.75
C SER A 61 10.70 9.93 9.75
N PHE A 62 11.73 9.14 9.65
CA PHE A 62 12.86 9.37 8.75
C PHE A 62 13.09 8.15 7.87
N ASP A 63 13.38 8.35 6.60
CA ASP A 63 13.76 7.31 5.65
C ASP A 63 15.28 7.33 5.47
N ALA A 64 15.96 6.29 5.95
CA ALA A 64 17.41 6.17 5.88
C ALA A 64 17.83 5.22 4.75
N ALA A 65 18.25 5.81 3.64
CA ALA A 65 18.65 5.10 2.43
C ALA A 65 20.06 5.42 1.97
N TRP A 66 20.55 6.64 2.23
CA TRP A 66 21.88 7.11 1.83
C TRP A 66 22.54 7.90 2.94
N GLY A 67 23.88 7.70 3.11
CA GLY A 67 24.66 8.46 4.08
C GLY A 67 24.24 8.21 5.54
N ASN A 68 25.04 8.68 6.49
CA ASN A 68 24.75 8.64 7.92
C ASN A 68 25.27 9.86 8.67
N GLU A 69 25.70 10.87 7.92
CA GLU A 69 26.42 12.05 8.45
C GLU A 69 25.57 12.81 9.47
N ASP A 70 24.26 12.78 9.32
CA ASP A 70 23.31 13.49 10.17
C ASP A 70 22.75 12.63 11.32
N THR A 71 22.99 11.32 11.31
CA THR A 71 22.36 10.39 12.27
C THR A 71 22.62 10.80 13.72
N GLU A 72 23.87 11.09 14.09
CA GLU A 72 24.23 11.42 15.47
C GLU A 72 23.66 12.77 15.91
N THR A 73 23.67 13.76 14.99
CA THR A 73 23.07 15.07 15.25
C THR A 73 21.57 14.95 15.43
N LEU A 74 20.90 14.18 14.58
CA LEU A 74 19.46 13.94 14.65
C LEU A 74 19.07 13.24 15.95
N LEU A 75 19.77 12.18 16.34
CA LEU A 75 19.55 11.48 17.63
C LEU A 75 19.72 12.43 18.81
N SER A 76 20.74 13.29 18.79
CA SER A 76 20.97 14.30 19.83
C SER A 76 19.83 15.31 19.95
N ILE A 77 19.27 15.76 18.82
CA ILE A 77 18.13 16.67 18.78
C ILE A 77 16.87 15.97 19.33
N LEU A 78 16.58 14.76 18.88
CA LEU A 78 15.44 13.99 19.34
C LEU A 78 15.49 13.73 20.84
N ASP A 79 16.67 13.38 21.39
CA ASP A 79 16.87 13.20 22.81
C ASP A 79 16.68 14.49 23.60
N LYS A 80 17.27 15.59 23.14
CA LYS A 80 17.10 16.93 23.73
C LYS A 80 15.63 17.33 23.93
N TYR A 81 14.77 16.99 22.96
CA TYR A 81 13.35 17.31 23.02
C TYR A 81 12.49 16.15 23.52
N ASN A 82 13.09 15.03 23.94
CA ASN A 82 12.41 13.82 24.37
C ASN A 82 11.38 13.32 23.36
N VAL A 83 11.73 13.35 22.09
CA VAL A 83 10.90 12.88 20.97
C VAL A 83 11.34 11.48 20.55
N LYS A 84 10.39 10.57 20.39
CA LYS A 84 10.62 9.27 19.78
C LYS A 84 9.99 9.24 18.41
N THR A 85 10.65 8.54 17.49
CA THR A 85 10.30 8.52 16.06
C THR A 85 10.56 7.15 15.47
N THR A 86 10.14 6.93 14.23
CA THR A 86 10.43 5.72 13.46
C THR A 86 11.48 6.01 12.39
N PHE A 87 12.52 5.18 12.34
CA PHE A 87 13.51 5.19 11.26
C PHE A 87 13.24 4.04 10.29
N PHE A 88 12.83 4.35 9.06
CA PHE A 88 12.66 3.38 7.99
C PHE A 88 13.98 3.21 7.24
N MET A 89 14.63 2.07 7.43
CA MET A 89 15.99 1.83 6.95
C MET A 89 15.99 0.84 5.80
N THR A 90 16.77 1.12 4.75
CA THR A 90 17.02 0.15 3.68
C THR A 90 18.03 -0.92 4.13
N GLY A 91 17.97 -2.10 3.51
CA GLY A 91 18.91 -3.19 3.79
C GLY A 91 20.36 -2.81 3.50
N GLY A 92 20.58 -2.02 2.44
CA GLY A 92 21.91 -1.50 2.12
C GLY A 92 22.45 -0.50 3.16
N TRP A 93 21.57 0.36 3.71
CA TRP A 93 21.94 1.29 4.78
C TRP A 93 22.26 0.54 6.08
N ILE A 94 21.45 -0.44 6.46
CA ILE A 94 21.66 -1.29 7.64
C ILE A 94 23.02 -2.00 7.56
N GLU A 95 23.37 -2.53 6.39
CA GLU A 95 24.63 -3.22 6.16
C GLU A 95 25.84 -2.26 6.23
N SER A 96 25.68 -1.05 5.71
CA SER A 96 26.72 -0.03 5.69
C SER A 96 26.96 0.60 7.06
N TYR A 97 25.90 0.74 7.88
CA TYR A 97 25.92 1.48 9.15
C TYR A 97 25.33 0.72 10.35
N PRO A 98 25.82 -0.51 10.64
CA PRO A 98 25.23 -1.37 11.66
C PRO A 98 25.30 -0.76 13.07
N GLU A 99 26.31 0.04 13.36
CA GLU A 99 26.44 0.71 14.65
C GLU A 99 25.40 1.83 14.86
N ASP A 100 25.00 2.51 13.78
CA ASP A 100 23.95 3.51 13.85
C ASP A 100 22.56 2.86 14.05
N VAL A 101 22.31 1.70 13.44
CA VAL A 101 21.11 0.89 13.72
C VAL A 101 21.00 0.56 15.22
N LYS A 102 22.11 0.12 15.84
CA LYS A 102 22.17 -0.17 17.27
C LYS A 102 21.95 1.08 18.12
N LYS A 103 22.54 2.23 17.75
CA LYS A 103 22.33 3.51 18.43
C LYS A 103 20.86 3.96 18.36
N ILE A 104 20.23 3.88 17.19
CA ILE A 104 18.82 4.21 16.99
C ILE A 104 17.94 3.34 17.91
N ALA A 105 18.17 2.03 17.92
CA ALA A 105 17.46 1.10 18.79
C ALA A 105 17.69 1.39 20.29
N ALA A 106 18.94 1.57 20.70
CA ALA A 106 19.30 1.88 22.08
C ALA A 106 18.72 3.21 22.57
N SER A 107 18.52 4.17 21.67
CA SER A 107 17.86 5.45 21.96
C SER A 107 16.34 5.32 22.08
N GLY A 108 15.78 4.13 21.88
CA GLY A 108 14.36 3.85 22.05
C GLY A 108 13.48 4.39 20.91
N HIS A 109 14.05 4.51 19.73
CA HIS A 109 13.28 4.79 18.51
C HIS A 109 12.77 3.50 17.89
N ASP A 110 11.65 3.59 17.13
CA ASP A 110 11.14 2.48 16.36
C ASP A 110 12.01 2.22 15.13
N LEU A 111 12.22 0.95 14.83
CA LEU A 111 12.92 0.50 13.64
C LEU A 111 11.90 0.07 12.60
N GLY A 112 11.90 0.73 11.46
CA GLY A 112 11.04 0.48 10.32
C GLY A 112 11.84 -0.07 9.12
N ASN A 113 11.14 -0.78 8.26
CA ASN A 113 11.69 -1.42 7.07
C ASN A 113 11.42 -0.57 5.82
N HIS A 114 12.46 -0.31 5.01
CA HIS A 114 12.37 0.46 3.77
C HIS A 114 12.86 -0.32 2.55
N SER A 115 12.62 -1.63 2.52
CA SER A 115 13.09 -2.60 1.53
C SER A 115 14.61 -2.85 1.55
N GLU A 116 15.05 -3.88 0.87
CA GLU A 116 16.48 -4.21 0.77
C GLU A 116 17.24 -3.25 -0.14
N ASN A 117 16.71 -3.00 -1.35
CA ASN A 117 17.44 -2.32 -2.41
C ASN A 117 16.78 -1.03 -2.90
N HIS A 118 15.83 -0.47 -2.16
CA HIS A 118 15.11 0.75 -2.50
C HIS A 118 14.47 0.71 -3.91
N LYS A 119 13.82 -0.42 -4.27
CA LYS A 119 13.19 -0.60 -5.59
C LYS A 119 11.77 -0.02 -5.65
N GLN A 120 11.29 0.21 -6.87
CA GLN A 120 9.87 0.45 -7.13
C GLN A 120 9.09 -0.85 -6.90
N MET A 121 8.43 -0.94 -5.74
CA MET A 121 7.84 -2.18 -5.23
C MET A 121 6.62 -2.64 -6.04
N SER A 122 5.91 -1.74 -6.70
CA SER A 122 4.76 -2.07 -7.55
C SER A 122 5.13 -2.86 -8.82
N GLN A 123 6.40 -2.85 -9.19
CA GLN A 123 6.95 -3.53 -10.37
C GLN A 123 7.40 -4.97 -10.07
N LEU A 124 7.39 -5.37 -8.80
CA LEU A 124 7.91 -6.64 -8.33
C LEU A 124 6.80 -7.70 -8.25
N SER A 125 7.19 -8.95 -8.43
CA SER A 125 6.36 -10.11 -8.09
C SER A 125 6.20 -10.25 -6.57
N SER A 126 5.24 -11.07 -6.12
CA SER A 126 5.03 -11.33 -4.70
C SER A 126 6.30 -11.90 -4.03
N ASP A 127 6.98 -12.84 -4.66
CA ASP A 127 8.20 -13.45 -4.12
C ASP A 127 9.34 -12.43 -3.99
N GLU A 128 9.47 -11.52 -4.97
CA GLU A 128 10.44 -10.44 -4.89
C GLU A 128 10.09 -9.43 -3.80
N CYS A 129 8.80 -9.08 -3.63
CA CYS A 129 8.35 -8.23 -2.53
C CYS A 129 8.66 -8.87 -1.17
N LEU A 130 8.37 -10.14 -1.00
CA LEU A 130 8.70 -10.89 0.22
C LEU A 130 10.21 -10.84 0.52
N ALA A 131 11.05 -11.08 -0.50
CA ALA A 131 12.51 -11.05 -0.35
C ALA A 131 13.04 -9.65 0.01
N GLU A 132 12.51 -8.59 -0.61
CA GLU A 132 12.88 -7.19 -0.33
C GLU A 132 12.48 -6.76 1.10
N ILE A 133 11.44 -7.35 1.68
CA ILE A 133 11.01 -7.05 3.05
C ILE A 133 11.74 -7.93 4.08
N GLN A 134 11.93 -9.22 3.78
CA GLN A 134 12.49 -10.16 4.74
C GLN A 134 13.96 -9.90 5.06
N LYS A 135 14.77 -9.55 4.05
CA LYS A 135 16.22 -9.37 4.25
C LYS A 135 16.59 -8.25 5.25
N PRO A 136 16.03 -7.02 5.15
CA PRO A 136 16.28 -5.99 6.16
C PRO A 136 15.78 -6.41 7.55
N HIS A 137 14.65 -7.15 7.61
CA HIS A 137 14.11 -7.68 8.84
C HIS A 137 15.13 -8.56 9.56
N ASP A 138 15.69 -9.52 8.84
CA ASP A 138 16.66 -10.47 9.40
C ASP A 138 17.92 -9.75 9.89
N LYS A 139 18.43 -8.77 9.12
CA LYS A 139 19.58 -7.94 9.48
C LYS A 139 19.34 -7.16 10.79
N VAL A 140 18.19 -6.47 10.90
CA VAL A 140 17.86 -5.70 12.10
C VAL A 140 17.68 -6.62 13.31
N LYS A 141 16.99 -7.72 13.12
CA LYS A 141 16.79 -8.73 14.18
C LYS A 141 18.12 -9.29 14.67
N GLU A 142 19.06 -9.60 13.79
CA GLU A 142 20.41 -10.06 14.14
C GLU A 142 21.19 -8.99 14.95
N LEU A 143 21.10 -7.72 14.52
CA LEU A 143 21.85 -6.62 15.13
C LEU A 143 21.29 -6.18 16.50
N THR A 144 19.96 -6.20 16.67
CA THR A 144 19.29 -5.53 17.79
C THR A 144 18.33 -6.43 18.58
N GLY A 145 17.97 -7.59 18.05
CA GLY A 145 16.91 -8.45 18.57
C GLY A 145 15.49 -7.93 18.31
N THR A 146 15.32 -6.81 17.59
CA THR A 146 14.01 -6.19 17.32
C THR A 146 13.33 -6.83 16.12
N GLU A 147 12.05 -7.16 16.29
CA GLU A 147 11.16 -7.55 15.20
C GLU A 147 10.49 -6.30 14.62
N MET A 148 10.84 -5.91 13.41
CA MET A 148 10.19 -4.78 12.75
C MET A 148 8.77 -5.15 12.32
N THR A 149 7.84 -4.20 12.47
CA THR A 149 6.41 -4.39 12.09
C THR A 149 5.89 -3.31 11.16
N LEU A 150 6.66 -2.25 10.90
CA LEU A 150 6.29 -1.16 10.01
C LEU A 150 7.13 -1.21 8.75
N PHE A 151 6.46 -1.17 7.60
CA PHE A 151 7.10 -1.12 6.29
C PHE A 151 6.67 0.13 5.53
N ARG A 152 7.62 0.89 5.03
CA ARG A 152 7.36 2.01 4.13
C ARG A 152 7.92 1.69 2.74
N PRO A 153 7.07 1.63 1.70
CA PRO A 153 7.56 1.38 0.35
C PRO A 153 8.38 2.57 -0.17
N PRO A 154 9.54 2.30 -0.78
CA PRO A 154 10.32 3.32 -1.48
C PRO A 154 9.47 4.11 -2.47
N TYR A 155 9.74 5.41 -2.60
CA TYR A 155 9.01 6.34 -3.49
C TYR A 155 7.50 6.45 -3.17
N GLY A 156 7.00 5.86 -2.10
CA GLY A 156 5.57 5.70 -1.88
C GLY A 156 4.89 4.78 -2.88
N ASP A 157 5.65 3.97 -3.61
CA ASP A 157 5.18 3.11 -4.70
C ASP A 157 4.62 1.79 -4.17
N TYR A 158 3.32 1.54 -4.41
CA TYR A 158 2.65 0.35 -3.94
C TYR A 158 1.52 -0.12 -4.87
N ASN A 159 1.20 -1.39 -4.75
CA ASN A 159 0.02 -2.05 -5.33
C ASN A 159 -0.55 -3.07 -4.33
N ASN A 160 -1.63 -3.75 -4.70
CA ASN A 160 -2.23 -4.77 -3.84
C ASN A 160 -1.27 -5.92 -3.53
N THR A 161 -0.45 -6.33 -4.50
CA THR A 161 0.52 -7.43 -4.34
C THR A 161 1.52 -7.10 -3.23
N LEU A 162 2.07 -5.88 -3.22
CA LEU A 162 2.97 -5.46 -2.16
C LEU A 162 2.31 -5.45 -0.78
N ILE A 163 1.11 -4.87 -0.68
CA ILE A 163 0.39 -4.79 0.61
C ILE A 163 0.09 -6.20 1.14
N GLU A 164 -0.33 -7.12 0.26
CA GLU A 164 -0.58 -8.51 0.63
C GLU A 164 0.68 -9.23 1.09
N SER A 165 1.80 -9.03 0.37
CA SER A 165 3.09 -9.60 0.72
C SER A 165 3.60 -9.08 2.08
N ALA A 166 3.51 -7.78 2.33
CA ALA A 166 3.89 -7.18 3.60
C ALA A 166 3.02 -7.68 4.76
N ASN A 167 1.70 -7.73 4.56
CA ASN A 167 0.76 -8.25 5.56
C ASN A 167 1.01 -9.74 5.88
N ALA A 168 1.38 -10.55 4.88
CA ALA A 168 1.72 -11.97 5.08
C ALA A 168 2.94 -12.16 5.97
N LEU A 169 3.87 -11.18 6.00
CA LEU A 169 5.02 -11.13 6.90
C LEU A 169 4.74 -10.42 8.24
N GLY A 170 3.47 -10.02 8.51
CA GLY A 170 3.09 -9.34 9.74
C GLY A 170 3.37 -7.84 9.76
N TYR A 171 3.65 -7.22 8.61
CA TYR A 171 3.91 -5.80 8.51
C TYR A 171 2.66 -4.97 8.25
N TYR A 172 2.60 -3.79 8.86
CA TYR A 172 1.72 -2.71 8.45
C TYR A 172 2.43 -1.82 7.44
N VAL A 173 1.79 -1.62 6.28
CA VAL A 173 2.33 -0.72 5.26
C VAL A 173 1.92 0.71 5.59
N VAL A 174 2.88 1.59 5.76
CA VAL A 174 2.66 2.99 6.14
C VAL A 174 3.18 3.95 5.08
N GLN A 175 2.51 5.07 4.95
CA GLN A 175 2.85 6.20 4.09
C GLN A 175 3.03 7.44 4.95
N TRP A 176 2.86 8.61 4.38
CA TRP A 176 2.90 9.90 5.04
C TRP A 176 1.76 10.80 4.57
N SER A 177 1.34 11.72 5.40
CA SER A 177 0.36 12.74 5.05
C SER A 177 1.01 14.06 4.67
N VAL A 178 2.22 14.32 5.16
CA VAL A 178 3.05 15.49 4.82
C VAL A 178 4.44 15.01 4.45
N ASP A 179 4.97 15.50 3.33
CA ASP A 179 6.33 15.23 2.84
C ASP A 179 7.15 16.51 3.01
N SER A 180 8.24 16.42 3.77
CA SER A 180 9.15 17.55 4.02
C SER A 180 9.87 18.04 2.76
N LEU A 181 9.99 17.20 1.73
CA LEU A 181 10.77 17.44 0.53
C LEU A 181 12.24 17.76 0.80
N ASP A 182 12.78 17.32 1.94
CA ASP A 182 14.18 17.52 2.33
C ASP A 182 15.16 16.95 1.30
N TRP A 183 14.82 15.83 0.68
CA TRP A 183 15.58 15.20 -0.39
C TRP A 183 15.79 16.07 -1.65
N LYS A 184 15.06 17.21 -1.76
CA LYS A 184 15.23 18.20 -2.86
C LYS A 184 16.24 19.29 -2.54
N ASP A 185 16.77 19.31 -1.33
CA ASP A 185 17.76 20.27 -0.85
C ASP A 185 17.35 21.74 -1.02
N TYR A 186 16.07 22.05 -0.75
CA TYR A 186 15.52 23.41 -0.80
C TYR A 186 15.89 24.27 0.43
N GLY A 187 16.60 23.69 1.42
CA GLY A 187 17.02 24.34 2.65
C GLY A 187 16.02 24.21 3.80
N ALA A 188 16.51 24.48 5.01
CA ALA A 188 15.78 24.26 6.25
C ALA A 188 14.45 25.08 6.35
N ASP A 189 14.45 26.33 5.88
CA ASP A 189 13.25 27.17 5.92
C ASP A 189 12.11 26.57 5.10
N SER A 190 12.43 26.00 3.92
CA SER A 190 11.44 25.32 3.08
C SER A 190 10.86 24.08 3.74
N ILE A 191 11.65 23.33 4.47
CA ILE A 191 11.21 22.16 5.25
C ILE A 191 10.24 22.62 6.34
N VAL A 192 10.63 23.62 7.13
CA VAL A 192 9.81 24.18 8.23
C VAL A 192 8.48 24.74 7.73
N ASP A 193 8.48 25.40 6.57
CA ASP A 193 7.24 25.96 5.98
C ASP A 193 6.30 24.87 5.43
N THR A 194 6.84 23.67 5.15
CA THR A 194 6.06 22.57 4.57
C THR A 194 5.38 21.71 5.64
N ILE A 195 6.00 21.56 6.81
CA ILE A 195 5.51 20.71 7.90
C ILE A 195 4.87 21.50 9.03
#